data_7b296817524b2b7b4c31038db0ddc8c2
#
_entry.id   7b296817524b2b7b4c31038db0ddc8c2
#
_cell.length_a   1.000
_cell.length_b   1.000
_cell.length_c   1.000
_cell.angle_alpha   90.00
_cell.angle_beta   90.00
_cell.angle_gamma   90.00
#
_symmetry.space_group_name_H-M   'P 1'
#
loop_
_entity.id
_entity.type
_entity.pdbx_description
1 polymer ?
#
loop_
_entity_poly.entity_id
_entity_poly.type
_entity_poly.pdbx_seq_one_letter_code
_entity_poly.pdbx_strand_id
1 'polypeptide(L)'
;MNDLKVKLSNQNTKVLFSDYYDTIIHRNVHPNYTLKLWAKYMIAELGLNLSIDALYFIRQESLAYLCEKYNKNNVEIPYDILIGDIFMRLVNSKLITYSRKTHFFHLFESIDFKTESSVQYLNQDVLNEIKTFKTNGGRVYLVSDFYGSKSLFEKLLEYHGILDLFDDVFSSAVLQSSKHAGSIYKVVLNALSITNPSEVVMIGDNQRSDYDNAIKNGLNAFKLEHDSYLKKIN
;
A
#
# COMPACT_ATOMS: atom_id res chain seq x y z
N MET A 1 15.03 -11.96 -12.55
CA MET A 1 14.72 -12.99 -11.51
C MET A 1 15.95 -13.73 -10.98
N ASN A 2 16.90 -14.17 -11.81
CA ASN A 2 18.13 -14.85 -11.30
C ASN A 2 18.86 -14.05 -10.23
N ASP A 3 18.98 -12.73 -10.38
CA ASP A 3 19.69 -11.86 -9.43
C ASP A 3 18.95 -11.74 -8.09
N LEU A 4 17.60 -11.71 -8.11
CA LEU A 4 16.78 -11.74 -6.88
C LEU A 4 17.00 -13.05 -6.13
N LYS A 5 16.97 -14.19 -6.84
CA LYS A 5 17.24 -15.50 -6.27
C LYS A 5 18.61 -15.55 -5.60
N VAL A 6 19.65 -15.06 -6.27
CA VAL A 6 21.02 -15.00 -5.71
C VAL A 6 21.04 -14.14 -4.44
N LYS A 7 20.34 -12.99 -4.44
CA LYS A 7 20.27 -12.09 -3.28
C LYS A 7 19.58 -12.75 -2.09
N LEU A 8 18.47 -13.45 -2.31
CA LEU A 8 17.71 -14.13 -1.25
C LEU A 8 18.37 -15.42 -0.77
N SER A 9 19.19 -16.08 -1.61
CA SER A 9 19.96 -17.27 -1.22
C SER A 9 21.21 -16.98 -0.40
N ASN A 10 21.51 -15.69 -0.12
CA ASN A 10 22.64 -15.33 0.71
C ASN A 10 22.41 -15.79 2.15
N GLN A 11 23.35 -16.56 2.70
CA GLN A 11 23.26 -17.13 4.07
C GLN A 11 23.10 -16.07 5.18
N ASN A 12 23.52 -14.83 4.92
CA ASN A 12 23.36 -13.73 5.87
C ASN A 12 21.93 -13.11 5.83
N THR A 13 21.14 -13.39 4.80
CA THR A 13 19.77 -12.87 4.68
C THR A 13 18.82 -13.75 5.48
N LYS A 14 18.24 -13.20 6.54
CA LYS A 14 17.27 -13.90 7.41
C LYS A 14 15.86 -13.35 7.33
N VAL A 15 15.74 -12.11 6.87
CA VAL A 15 14.50 -11.37 6.84
C VAL A 15 14.31 -10.71 5.47
N LEU A 16 13.11 -10.83 4.94
CA LEU A 16 12.69 -10.18 3.70
C LEU A 16 11.59 -9.17 4.02
N PHE A 17 11.81 -7.93 3.61
CA PHE A 17 10.76 -6.91 3.49
C PHE A 17 10.36 -6.81 2.03
N SER A 18 9.09 -6.91 1.73
CA SER A 18 8.55 -6.77 0.37
C SER A 18 7.63 -5.56 0.30
N ASP A 19 7.76 -4.78 -0.75
CA ASP A 19 6.70 -3.86 -1.14
C ASP A 19 5.51 -4.62 -1.73
N TYR A 20 4.38 -3.92 -1.93
CA TYR A 20 3.13 -4.47 -2.44
C TYR A 20 2.91 -4.11 -3.92
N TYR A 21 2.63 -2.84 -4.18
CA TYR A 21 2.33 -2.38 -5.54
C TYR A 21 3.56 -2.42 -6.43
N ASP A 22 3.32 -2.81 -7.68
CA ASP A 22 4.36 -2.93 -8.71
C ASP A 22 5.55 -3.84 -8.31
N THR A 23 5.37 -4.60 -7.24
CA THR A 23 6.31 -5.59 -6.69
C THR A 23 5.69 -6.98 -6.71
N ILE A 24 4.79 -7.29 -5.78
CA ILE A 24 4.06 -8.58 -5.72
C ILE A 24 2.69 -8.50 -6.38
N ILE A 25 2.15 -7.31 -6.51
CA ILE A 25 0.88 -7.01 -7.17
C ILE A 25 1.10 -5.94 -8.24
N HIS A 26 0.49 -6.18 -9.41
CA HIS A 26 0.36 -5.19 -10.47
C HIS A 26 -1.09 -4.80 -10.65
N ARG A 27 -1.34 -3.63 -11.22
CA ARG A 27 -2.65 -3.21 -11.69
C ARG A 27 -2.72 -3.30 -13.22
N ASN A 28 -3.88 -3.70 -13.74
CA ASN A 28 -4.16 -3.68 -15.18
C ASN A 28 -4.67 -2.33 -15.68
N VAL A 29 -4.75 -1.33 -14.80
CA VAL A 29 -5.20 0.04 -15.08
C VAL A 29 -4.33 1.05 -14.33
N HIS A 30 -4.31 2.29 -14.83
CA HIS A 30 -3.64 3.39 -14.15
C HIS A 30 -4.27 3.66 -12.76
N PRO A 31 -3.49 4.00 -11.72
CA PRO A 31 -4.00 4.28 -10.36
C PRO A 31 -5.16 5.29 -10.31
N ASN A 32 -5.12 6.35 -11.13
CA ASN A 32 -6.22 7.32 -11.21
C ASN A 32 -7.53 6.71 -11.72
N TYR A 33 -7.46 5.69 -12.57
CA TYR A 33 -8.66 4.98 -13.01
C TYR A 33 -9.26 4.15 -11.88
N THR A 34 -8.44 3.54 -11.05
CA THR A 34 -8.89 2.84 -9.82
C THR A 34 -9.71 3.76 -8.93
N LEU A 35 -9.23 5.00 -8.73
CA LEU A 35 -9.95 6.00 -7.92
C LEU A 35 -11.26 6.48 -8.58
N LYS A 36 -11.32 6.56 -9.91
CA LYS A 36 -12.58 6.85 -10.63
C LYS A 36 -13.56 5.68 -10.55
N LEU A 37 -13.07 4.45 -10.56
CA LEU A 37 -13.90 3.26 -10.37
C LEU A 37 -14.48 3.21 -8.94
N TRP A 38 -13.67 3.55 -7.94
CA TRP A 38 -14.13 3.76 -6.56
C TRP A 38 -15.25 4.82 -6.51
N ALA A 39 -15.06 5.98 -7.12
CA ALA A 39 -16.07 7.03 -7.16
C ALA A 39 -17.38 6.56 -7.80
N LYS A 40 -17.29 5.80 -8.90
CA LYS A 40 -18.46 5.18 -9.56
C LYS A 40 -19.25 4.29 -8.59
N TYR A 41 -18.58 3.41 -7.87
CA TYR A 41 -19.24 2.50 -6.93
C TYR A 41 -19.84 3.25 -5.73
N MET A 42 -19.09 4.21 -5.16
CA MET A 42 -19.62 5.04 -4.05
C MET A 42 -20.87 5.82 -4.44
N ILE A 43 -20.89 6.41 -5.65
CA ILE A 43 -22.08 7.13 -6.17
C ILE A 43 -23.28 6.19 -6.28
N ALA A 44 -23.08 5.00 -6.84
CA ALA A 44 -24.15 4.02 -7.04
C ALA A 44 -24.73 3.53 -5.70
N GLU A 45 -23.88 3.18 -4.74
CA GLU A 45 -24.28 2.63 -3.44
C GLU A 45 -24.93 3.70 -2.51
N LEU A 46 -24.46 4.94 -2.60
CA LEU A 46 -24.98 6.03 -1.78
C LEU A 46 -26.16 6.77 -2.44
N GLY A 47 -26.41 6.54 -3.73
CA GLY A 47 -27.41 7.29 -4.49
C GLY A 47 -27.04 8.78 -4.63
N LEU A 48 -25.77 9.12 -4.80
CA LEU A 48 -25.33 10.51 -4.89
C LEU A 48 -25.70 11.12 -6.23
N ASN A 49 -26.28 12.32 -6.21
CA ASN A 49 -26.48 13.13 -7.42
C ASN A 49 -25.20 13.92 -7.75
N LEU A 50 -24.23 13.22 -8.30
CA LEU A 50 -22.87 13.72 -8.50
C LEU A 50 -22.22 12.96 -9.65
N SER A 51 -21.35 13.60 -10.43
CA SER A 51 -20.56 12.89 -11.45
C SER A 51 -19.38 12.12 -10.83
N ILE A 52 -18.90 11.11 -11.56
CA ILE A 52 -17.71 10.33 -11.16
C ILE A 52 -16.50 11.25 -10.95
N ASP A 53 -16.26 12.16 -11.90
CA ASP A 53 -15.14 13.09 -11.82
C ASP A 53 -15.27 14.04 -10.61
N ALA A 54 -16.46 14.51 -10.28
CA ALA A 54 -16.66 15.37 -9.14
C ALA A 54 -16.33 14.65 -7.80
N LEU A 55 -16.76 13.40 -7.61
CA LEU A 55 -16.40 12.65 -6.40
C LEU A 55 -14.91 12.27 -6.38
N TYR A 56 -14.34 11.92 -7.53
CA TYR A 56 -12.91 11.71 -7.67
C TYR A 56 -12.13 12.96 -7.24
N PHE A 57 -12.50 14.15 -7.71
CA PHE A 57 -11.84 15.39 -7.32
C PHE A 57 -12.02 15.73 -5.84
N ILE A 58 -13.19 15.46 -5.24
CA ILE A 58 -13.40 15.60 -3.79
C ILE A 58 -12.38 14.75 -3.03
N ARG A 59 -12.15 13.50 -3.44
CA ARG A 59 -11.14 12.63 -2.79
C ARG A 59 -9.72 13.18 -2.98
N GLN A 60 -9.37 13.68 -4.16
CA GLN A 60 -8.06 14.26 -4.43
C GLN A 60 -7.81 15.55 -3.64
N GLU A 61 -8.81 16.43 -3.56
CA GLU A 61 -8.72 17.66 -2.77
C GLU A 61 -8.61 17.36 -1.27
N SER A 62 -9.35 16.35 -0.78
CA SER A 62 -9.23 15.90 0.61
C SER A 62 -7.81 15.43 0.90
N LEU A 63 -7.25 14.60 0.03
CA LEU A 63 -5.89 14.10 0.18
C LEU A 63 -4.87 15.25 0.15
N ALA A 64 -4.97 16.16 -0.83
CA ALA A 64 -4.07 17.31 -0.94
C ALA A 64 -4.13 18.21 0.29
N TYR A 65 -5.33 18.55 0.76
CA TYR A 65 -5.55 19.35 1.96
C TYR A 65 -4.93 18.69 3.20
N LEU A 66 -5.16 17.38 3.38
CA LEU A 66 -4.63 16.66 4.52
C LEU A 66 -3.11 16.50 4.44
N CYS A 67 -2.55 16.29 3.24
CA CYS A 67 -1.10 16.29 3.03
C CYS A 67 -0.48 17.64 3.44
N GLU A 68 -1.06 18.75 3.03
CA GLU A 68 -0.58 20.07 3.44
C GLU A 68 -0.65 20.27 4.96
N LYS A 69 -1.73 19.80 5.58
CA LYS A 69 -1.96 19.95 7.02
C LYS A 69 -1.05 19.05 7.87
N TYR A 70 -0.85 17.80 7.45
CA TYR A 70 -0.16 16.77 8.25
C TYR A 70 1.29 16.53 7.80
N ASN A 71 1.63 16.79 6.53
CA ASN A 71 2.96 16.46 5.96
C ASN A 71 4.10 17.41 6.39
N LYS A 72 3.83 18.45 7.18
CA LYS A 72 4.91 19.28 7.74
C LYS A 72 5.98 18.46 8.49
N ASN A 73 5.66 17.21 8.85
CA ASN A 73 6.54 16.29 9.57
C ASN A 73 6.78 14.95 8.83
N ASN A 74 6.51 14.85 7.52
CA ASN A 74 6.57 13.59 6.75
C ASN A 74 5.69 12.46 7.35
N VAL A 75 4.56 12.81 7.94
CA VAL A 75 3.62 11.86 8.54
C VAL A 75 2.60 11.45 7.47
N GLU A 76 2.37 10.17 7.33
CA GLU A 76 1.30 9.65 6.48
C GLU A 76 -0.08 9.97 7.06
N ILE A 77 -1.05 10.15 6.17
CA ILE A 77 -2.42 10.46 6.58
C ILE A 77 -3.12 9.20 7.06
N PRO A 78 -3.64 9.17 8.30
CA PRO A 78 -4.47 8.06 8.75
C PRO A 78 -5.70 7.87 7.86
N TYR A 79 -6.02 6.63 7.55
CA TYR A 79 -7.09 6.28 6.61
C TYR A 79 -8.47 6.81 7.05
N ASP A 80 -8.80 6.71 8.33
CA ASP A 80 -10.05 7.21 8.92
C ASP A 80 -10.17 8.73 8.85
N ILE A 81 -9.06 9.46 8.93
CA ILE A 81 -9.03 10.92 8.76
C ILE A 81 -9.37 11.29 7.32
N LEU A 82 -8.82 10.58 6.33
CA LEU A 82 -9.17 10.78 4.92
C LEU A 82 -10.66 10.53 4.68
N ILE A 83 -11.18 9.39 5.16
CA ILE A 83 -12.61 9.06 5.05
C ILE A 83 -13.48 10.14 5.70
N GLY A 84 -13.08 10.61 6.89
CA GLY A 84 -13.78 11.65 7.64
C GLY A 84 -13.84 12.99 6.90
N ASP A 85 -12.74 13.42 6.28
CA ASP A 85 -12.71 14.69 5.51
C ASP A 85 -13.61 14.60 4.27
N ILE A 86 -13.52 13.50 3.51
CA ILE A 86 -14.40 13.27 2.34
C ILE A 86 -15.87 13.27 2.78
N PHE A 87 -16.20 12.56 3.87
CA PHE A 87 -17.56 12.53 4.42
C PHE A 87 -18.07 13.94 4.74
N MET A 88 -17.27 14.73 5.46
CA MET A 88 -17.66 16.09 5.86
C MET A 88 -17.83 17.02 4.66
N ARG A 89 -17.03 16.90 3.61
CA ARG A 89 -17.23 17.64 2.35
C ARG A 89 -18.56 17.32 1.70
N LEU A 90 -18.96 16.05 1.67
CA LEU A 90 -20.25 15.62 1.14
C LEU A 90 -21.43 16.11 2.01
N VAL A 91 -21.28 16.11 3.34
CA VAL A 91 -22.29 16.67 4.26
C VAL A 91 -22.44 18.18 4.07
N ASN A 92 -21.34 18.93 4.02
CA ASN A 92 -21.34 20.38 3.83
C ASN A 92 -21.94 20.78 2.49
N SER A 93 -21.77 19.96 1.46
CA SER A 93 -22.37 20.13 0.13
C SER A 93 -23.83 19.62 0.07
N LYS A 94 -24.40 19.18 1.19
CA LYS A 94 -25.77 18.64 1.29
C LYS A 94 -26.06 17.43 0.40
N LEU A 95 -25.02 16.70 0.01
CA LEU A 95 -25.10 15.48 -0.80
C LEU A 95 -25.42 14.24 0.03
N ILE A 96 -25.08 14.26 1.32
CA ILE A 96 -25.35 13.19 2.28
C ILE A 96 -25.70 13.80 3.64
N THR A 97 -26.47 13.09 4.46
CA THR A 97 -26.80 13.52 5.83
C THR A 97 -25.78 12.98 6.84
N TYR A 98 -25.55 13.72 7.92
CA TYR A 98 -24.62 13.33 8.97
C TYR A 98 -24.97 11.98 9.63
N SER A 99 -26.24 11.63 9.69
CA SER A 99 -26.73 10.35 10.23
C SER A 99 -26.20 9.12 9.49
N ARG A 100 -25.73 9.29 8.25
CA ARG A 100 -25.14 8.20 7.45
C ARG A 100 -23.65 7.94 7.72
N LYS A 101 -23.04 8.59 8.71
CA LYS A 101 -21.59 8.51 8.96
C LYS A 101 -21.07 7.08 9.08
N THR A 102 -21.64 6.27 9.96
CA THR A 102 -21.19 4.89 10.19
C THR A 102 -21.32 4.05 8.93
N HIS A 103 -22.45 4.17 8.22
CA HIS A 103 -22.67 3.47 6.94
C HIS A 103 -21.63 3.89 5.89
N PHE A 104 -21.33 5.19 5.78
CA PHE A 104 -20.35 5.71 4.84
C PHE A 104 -18.94 5.14 5.09
N PHE A 105 -18.50 5.07 6.34
CA PHE A 105 -17.20 4.54 6.70
C PHE A 105 -17.04 3.06 6.33
N HIS A 106 -18.04 2.23 6.68
CA HIS A 106 -18.05 0.81 6.30
C HIS A 106 -18.08 0.61 4.79
N LEU A 107 -18.91 1.40 4.10
CA LEU A 107 -19.02 1.33 2.65
C LEU A 107 -17.71 1.74 1.97
N PHE A 108 -17.04 2.77 2.47
CA PHE A 108 -15.80 3.28 1.90
C PHE A 108 -14.72 2.18 1.84
N GLU A 109 -14.44 1.49 2.97
CA GLU A 109 -13.48 0.39 3.01
C GLU A 109 -13.90 -0.78 2.10
N SER A 110 -15.19 -1.13 2.12
CA SER A 110 -15.74 -2.20 1.27
C SER A 110 -15.57 -1.88 -0.22
N ILE A 111 -15.78 -0.63 -0.62
CA ILE A 111 -15.62 -0.19 -2.00
C ILE A 111 -14.14 -0.09 -2.39
N ASP A 112 -13.26 0.38 -1.50
CA ASP A 112 -11.82 0.34 -1.75
C ASP A 112 -11.34 -1.10 -1.97
N PHE A 113 -11.78 -2.06 -1.15
CA PHE A 113 -11.49 -3.48 -1.35
C PHE A 113 -12.00 -3.99 -2.71
N LYS A 114 -13.29 -3.77 -3.01
CA LYS A 114 -13.92 -4.19 -4.26
C LYS A 114 -13.19 -3.62 -5.48
N THR A 115 -12.78 -2.37 -5.38
CA THR A 115 -12.10 -1.67 -6.48
C THR A 115 -10.69 -2.20 -6.69
N GLU A 116 -9.89 -2.26 -5.63
CA GLU A 116 -8.52 -2.74 -5.70
C GLU A 116 -8.46 -4.21 -6.15
N SER A 117 -9.27 -5.09 -5.55
CA SER A 117 -9.29 -6.51 -5.93
C SER A 117 -9.70 -6.74 -7.39
N SER A 118 -10.52 -5.85 -7.98
CA SER A 118 -10.98 -5.99 -9.36
C SER A 118 -9.93 -5.64 -10.43
N VAL A 119 -8.88 -4.92 -10.06
CA VAL A 119 -7.87 -4.42 -11.00
C VAL A 119 -6.47 -5.00 -10.77
N GLN A 120 -6.31 -5.78 -9.70
CA GLN A 120 -5.01 -6.33 -9.29
C GLN A 120 -4.77 -7.72 -9.87
N TYR A 121 -3.50 -8.03 -10.15
CA TYR A 121 -3.02 -9.37 -10.47
C TYR A 121 -1.63 -9.63 -9.87
N LEU A 122 -1.32 -10.90 -9.67
CA LEU A 122 -0.10 -11.35 -8.98
C LEU A 122 1.12 -11.33 -9.88
N ASN A 123 2.25 -10.87 -9.35
CA ASN A 123 3.57 -11.12 -9.90
C ASN A 123 4.08 -12.50 -9.43
N GLN A 124 3.74 -13.54 -10.19
CA GLN A 124 4.06 -14.92 -9.83
C GLN A 124 5.56 -15.19 -9.67
N ASP A 125 6.38 -14.55 -10.48
CA ASP A 125 7.82 -14.74 -10.44
C ASP A 125 8.42 -14.29 -9.10
N VAL A 126 8.04 -13.09 -8.64
CA VAL A 126 8.49 -12.58 -7.34
C VAL A 126 7.91 -13.41 -6.20
N LEU A 127 6.64 -13.78 -6.28
CA LEU A 127 5.99 -14.60 -5.26
C LEU A 127 6.63 -15.99 -5.12
N ASN A 128 7.09 -16.61 -6.21
CA ASN A 128 7.80 -17.89 -6.16
C ASN A 128 9.13 -17.78 -5.41
N GLU A 129 9.87 -16.67 -5.60
CA GLU A 129 11.10 -16.43 -4.85
C GLU A 129 10.81 -16.16 -3.36
N ILE A 130 9.76 -15.42 -3.04
CA ILE A 130 9.31 -15.19 -1.64
C ILE A 130 8.91 -16.52 -0.97
N LYS A 131 8.14 -17.38 -1.66
CA LYS A 131 7.76 -18.71 -1.17
C LYS A 131 8.98 -19.56 -0.88
N THR A 132 9.94 -19.57 -1.81
CA THR A 132 11.18 -20.32 -1.65
C THR A 132 11.98 -19.82 -0.44
N PHE A 133 12.09 -18.52 -0.28
CA PHE A 133 12.78 -17.91 0.86
C PHE A 133 12.11 -18.28 2.20
N LYS A 134 10.77 -18.21 2.28
CA LYS A 134 10.02 -18.58 3.47
C LYS A 134 10.13 -20.07 3.79
N THR A 135 10.05 -20.94 2.78
CA THR A 135 10.21 -22.40 2.94
C THR A 135 11.60 -22.78 3.48
N ASN A 136 12.61 -21.98 3.16
CA ASN A 136 13.97 -22.15 3.67
C ASN A 136 14.18 -21.54 5.08
N GLY A 137 13.10 -21.15 5.77
CA GLY A 137 13.13 -20.64 7.15
C GLY A 137 13.31 -19.11 7.27
N GLY A 138 13.26 -18.38 6.17
CA GLY A 138 13.28 -16.92 6.18
C GLY A 138 11.98 -16.33 6.71
N ARG A 139 12.08 -15.18 7.42
CA ARG A 139 10.91 -14.40 7.84
C ARG A 139 10.55 -13.36 6.77
N VAL A 140 9.28 -13.22 6.46
CA VAL A 140 8.80 -12.35 5.37
C VAL A 140 7.78 -11.35 5.91
N TYR A 141 8.01 -10.09 5.69
CA TYR A 141 7.14 -9.00 6.11
C TYR A 141 6.76 -8.12 4.92
N LEU A 142 5.50 -7.72 4.87
CA LEU A 142 5.04 -6.73 3.91
C LEU A 142 5.26 -5.34 4.50
N VAL A 143 5.99 -4.48 3.79
CA VAL A 143 6.27 -3.10 4.19
C VAL A 143 5.96 -2.18 3.02
N SER A 144 4.81 -1.49 3.07
CA SER A 144 4.33 -0.71 1.93
C SER A 144 3.82 0.67 2.32
N ASP A 145 4.09 1.64 1.45
CA ASP A 145 3.43 2.94 1.50
C ASP A 145 2.00 2.75 0.97
N PHE A 146 1.09 2.41 1.89
CA PHE A 146 -0.30 2.07 1.60
C PHE A 146 -1.25 2.94 2.39
N TYR A 147 -2.22 3.53 1.69
CA TYR A 147 -3.17 4.51 2.23
C TYR A 147 -4.29 3.92 3.10
N GLY A 148 -4.51 2.60 3.04
CA GLY A 148 -5.63 1.94 3.68
C GLY A 148 -5.34 1.42 5.08
N SER A 149 -6.37 0.88 5.72
CA SER A 149 -6.26 0.20 7.01
C SER A 149 -5.47 -1.11 6.89
N LYS A 150 -4.96 -1.61 8.03
CA LYS A 150 -4.35 -2.95 8.09
C LYS A 150 -5.35 -4.03 7.65
N SER A 151 -6.62 -3.91 8.09
CA SER A 151 -7.70 -4.83 7.70
C SER A 151 -7.94 -4.85 6.19
N LEU A 152 -7.98 -3.69 5.54
CA LEU A 152 -8.12 -3.63 4.08
C LEU A 152 -6.96 -4.34 3.38
N PHE A 153 -5.74 -4.13 3.89
CA PHE A 153 -4.55 -4.73 3.31
C PHE A 153 -4.55 -6.27 3.45
N GLU A 154 -4.87 -6.76 4.65
CA GLU A 154 -4.98 -8.21 4.93
C GLU A 154 -6.07 -8.87 4.07
N LYS A 155 -7.24 -8.23 3.89
CA LYS A 155 -8.31 -8.70 3.00
C LYS A 155 -7.85 -8.83 1.54
N LEU A 156 -7.02 -7.88 1.06
CA LEU A 156 -6.46 -7.96 -0.29
C LEU A 156 -5.48 -9.14 -0.43
N LEU A 157 -4.62 -9.35 0.57
CA LEU A 157 -3.70 -10.49 0.59
C LEU A 157 -4.46 -11.83 0.66
N GLU A 158 -5.52 -11.90 1.45
CA GLU A 158 -6.39 -13.08 1.56
C GLU A 158 -7.12 -13.37 0.24
N TYR A 159 -7.68 -12.33 -0.40
CA TYR A 159 -8.32 -12.43 -1.72
C TYR A 159 -7.37 -13.05 -2.77
N HIS A 160 -6.11 -12.67 -2.72
CA HIS A 160 -5.08 -13.20 -3.63
C HIS A 160 -4.49 -14.55 -3.17
N GLY A 161 -4.88 -15.07 -2.01
CA GLY A 161 -4.37 -16.34 -1.46
C GLY A 161 -2.90 -16.29 -1.07
N ILE A 162 -2.40 -15.13 -0.65
CA ILE A 162 -0.99 -14.92 -0.31
C ILE A 162 -0.76 -14.37 1.11
N LEU A 163 -1.80 -14.25 1.93
CA LEU A 163 -1.68 -13.73 3.29
C LEU A 163 -0.69 -14.56 4.13
N ASP A 164 -0.73 -15.88 4.03
CA ASP A 164 0.13 -16.81 4.78
C ASP A 164 1.63 -16.73 4.41
N LEU A 165 1.96 -16.02 3.33
CA LEU A 165 3.37 -15.78 2.99
C LEU A 165 4.03 -14.76 3.92
N PHE A 166 3.24 -13.90 4.56
CA PHE A 166 3.75 -12.81 5.39
C PHE A 166 3.57 -13.12 6.87
N ASP A 167 4.63 -12.90 7.65
CA ASP A 167 4.60 -13.04 9.10
C ASP A 167 3.91 -11.84 9.78
N ASP A 168 3.96 -10.67 9.14
CA ASP A 168 3.16 -9.47 9.49
C ASP A 168 3.12 -8.48 8.34
N VAL A 169 2.24 -7.45 8.47
CA VAL A 169 1.98 -6.41 7.47
C VAL A 169 2.15 -5.04 8.11
N PHE A 170 3.00 -4.23 7.50
CA PHE A 170 3.30 -2.86 7.93
C PHE A 170 2.93 -1.87 6.84
N SER A 171 1.98 -0.99 7.11
CA SER A 171 1.59 0.07 6.18
C SER A 171 1.95 1.46 6.72
N SER A 172 2.30 2.37 5.83
CA SER A 172 2.65 3.75 6.17
C SER A 172 1.51 4.48 6.88
N ALA A 173 0.27 4.30 6.43
CA ALA A 173 -0.90 4.96 7.04
C ALA A 173 -1.16 4.50 8.48
N VAL A 174 -0.90 3.22 8.82
CA VAL A 174 -1.04 2.69 10.18
C VAL A 174 0.10 3.16 11.08
N LEU A 175 1.34 3.10 10.57
CA LEU A 175 2.54 3.47 11.34
C LEU A 175 2.79 4.97 11.36
N GLN A 176 2.07 5.75 10.56
CA GLN A 176 2.30 7.18 10.33
C GLN A 176 3.76 7.49 9.97
N SER A 177 4.35 6.61 9.17
CA SER A 177 5.75 6.61 8.81
C SER A 177 5.92 5.96 7.45
N SER A 178 6.68 6.56 6.53
CA SER A 178 6.74 6.09 5.16
C SER A 178 8.12 5.59 4.72
N LYS A 179 8.15 4.72 3.72
CA LYS A 179 9.37 4.33 3.00
C LYS A 179 9.93 5.53 2.24
N HIS A 180 9.05 6.38 1.70
CA HIS A 180 9.45 7.58 0.96
C HIS A 180 10.26 8.55 1.82
N ALA A 181 9.90 8.72 3.10
CA ALA A 181 10.68 9.48 4.08
C ALA A 181 11.84 8.66 4.67
N GLY A 182 11.85 7.35 4.52
CA GLY A 182 12.83 6.42 5.09
C GLY A 182 12.59 6.10 6.57
N SER A 183 11.65 6.75 7.22
CA SER A 183 11.39 6.61 8.66
C SER A 183 10.79 5.25 9.03
N ILE A 184 9.99 4.64 8.16
CA ILE A 184 9.31 3.36 8.41
C ILE A 184 10.29 2.23 8.73
N TYR A 185 11.46 2.22 8.11
CA TYR A 185 12.46 1.17 8.32
C TYR A 185 12.90 1.06 9.77
N LYS A 186 13.19 2.18 10.43
CA LYS A 186 13.54 2.18 11.86
C LYS A 186 12.37 1.71 12.74
N VAL A 187 11.14 2.14 12.41
CA VAL A 187 9.95 1.74 13.15
C VAL A 187 9.76 0.22 13.05
N VAL A 188 9.82 -0.34 11.85
CA VAL A 188 9.63 -1.78 11.63
C VAL A 188 10.77 -2.60 12.23
N LEU A 189 12.04 -2.20 12.06
CA LEU A 189 13.18 -2.87 12.68
C LEU A 189 13.04 -2.95 14.20
N ASN A 190 12.63 -1.84 14.84
CA ASN A 190 12.39 -1.80 16.28
C ASN A 190 11.22 -2.70 16.70
N ALA A 191 10.09 -2.64 15.99
CA ALA A 191 8.91 -3.47 16.28
C ALA A 191 9.23 -4.97 16.21
N LEU A 192 10.11 -5.36 15.27
CA LEU A 192 10.56 -6.74 15.08
C LEU A 192 11.79 -7.13 15.94
N SER A 193 12.31 -6.20 16.76
CA SER A 193 13.52 -6.38 17.55
C SER A 193 14.75 -6.82 16.70
N ILE A 194 14.84 -6.32 15.46
CA ILE A 194 15.97 -6.60 14.57
C ILE A 194 17.10 -5.63 14.88
N THR A 195 18.16 -6.15 15.48
CA THR A 195 19.34 -5.37 15.89
C THR A 195 20.41 -5.26 14.81
N ASN A 196 20.40 -6.17 13.82
CA ASN A 196 21.31 -6.17 12.69
C ASN A 196 20.55 -5.95 11.38
N PRO A 197 20.41 -4.70 10.88
CA PRO A 197 19.69 -4.41 9.64
C PRO A 197 20.27 -5.08 8.40
N SER A 198 21.57 -5.43 8.40
CA SER A 198 22.21 -6.09 7.27
C SER A 198 21.72 -7.52 7.00
N GLU A 199 20.99 -8.12 7.94
CA GLU A 199 20.30 -9.40 7.76
C GLU A 199 18.97 -9.26 7.01
N VAL A 200 18.52 -8.02 6.75
CA VAL A 200 17.27 -7.71 6.06
C VAL A 200 17.54 -7.34 4.62
N VAL A 201 16.74 -7.88 3.71
CA VAL A 201 16.67 -7.43 2.31
C VAL A 201 15.31 -6.79 2.07
N MET A 202 15.30 -5.57 1.56
CA MET A 202 14.09 -4.92 1.02
C MET A 202 14.00 -5.18 -0.47
N ILE A 203 12.84 -5.65 -0.95
CA ILE A 203 12.55 -5.77 -2.38
C ILE A 203 11.39 -4.83 -2.75
N GLY A 204 11.54 -4.11 -3.86
CA GLY A 204 10.52 -3.21 -4.38
C GLY A 204 10.93 -2.58 -5.70
N ASP A 205 10.07 -1.78 -6.28
CA ASP A 205 10.29 -1.17 -7.59
C ASP A 205 10.80 0.28 -7.51
N ASN A 206 10.53 0.95 -6.40
CA ASN A 206 10.81 2.37 -6.26
C ASN A 206 12.25 2.62 -5.82
N GLN A 207 13.02 3.35 -6.67
CA GLN A 207 14.42 3.64 -6.41
C GLN A 207 14.64 4.35 -5.07
N ARG A 208 13.86 5.38 -4.77
CA ARG A 208 14.02 6.15 -3.54
C ARG A 208 13.50 5.41 -2.31
N SER A 209 12.28 4.92 -2.39
CA SER A 209 11.57 4.33 -1.24
C SER A 209 12.15 2.98 -0.87
N ASP A 210 12.29 2.07 -1.83
CA ASP A 210 12.61 0.67 -1.57
C ASP A 210 14.11 0.38 -1.64
N TYR A 211 14.88 1.18 -2.40
CA TYR A 211 16.30 0.94 -2.55
C TYR A 211 17.15 1.94 -1.74
N ASP A 212 17.13 3.23 -2.09
CA ASP A 212 18.06 4.20 -1.49
C ASP A 212 17.81 4.39 0.02
N ASN A 213 16.52 4.50 0.42
CA ASN A 213 16.16 4.68 1.82
C ASN A 213 16.36 3.40 2.65
N ALA A 214 16.18 2.21 2.07
CA ALA A 214 16.52 0.95 2.73
C ALA A 214 18.04 0.89 3.02
N ILE A 215 18.89 1.15 2.02
CA ILE A 215 20.35 1.20 2.17
C ILE A 215 20.79 2.22 3.22
N LYS A 216 20.21 3.44 3.21
CA LYS A 216 20.47 4.48 4.23
C LYS A 216 20.14 4.04 5.66
N ASN A 217 19.21 3.11 5.83
CA ASN A 217 18.84 2.53 7.12
C ASN A 217 19.62 1.24 7.44
N GLY A 218 20.64 0.90 6.66
CA GLY A 218 21.53 -0.24 6.89
C GLY A 218 21.00 -1.59 6.38
N LEU A 219 19.86 -1.60 5.68
CA LEU A 219 19.33 -2.81 5.06
C LEU A 219 20.09 -3.11 3.76
N ASN A 220 20.02 -4.36 3.31
CA ASN A 220 20.25 -4.67 1.91
C ASN A 220 18.99 -4.34 1.11
N ALA A 221 19.14 -4.06 -0.18
CA ALA A 221 18.01 -3.80 -1.05
C ALA A 221 18.17 -4.47 -2.41
N PHE A 222 17.04 -4.78 -3.04
CA PHE A 222 16.98 -5.26 -4.41
C PHE A 222 15.84 -4.52 -5.13
N LYS A 223 16.21 -3.78 -6.17
CA LYS A 223 15.25 -3.08 -7.00
C LYS A 223 14.75 -3.99 -8.11
N LEU A 224 13.44 -4.14 -8.20
CA LEU A 224 12.79 -4.82 -9.32
C LEU A 224 12.71 -3.88 -10.52
N GLU A 225 13.05 -4.39 -11.68
CA GLU A 225 12.87 -3.67 -12.95
C GLU A 225 11.54 -4.06 -13.57
N HIS A 226 10.76 -3.05 -13.95
CA HIS A 226 9.50 -3.27 -14.67
C HIS A 226 9.72 -3.52 -16.14
N ASP A 227 8.89 -4.39 -16.71
CA ASP A 227 8.75 -4.47 -18.16
C ASP A 227 8.27 -3.11 -18.73
N SER A 228 8.74 -2.80 -19.95
CA SER A 228 8.42 -1.55 -20.65
C SER A 228 6.91 -1.32 -20.84
N TYR A 229 6.09 -2.37 -20.77
CA TYR A 229 4.64 -2.32 -20.84
C TYR A 229 4.04 -1.71 -19.56
N LEU A 230 4.50 -2.13 -18.38
CA LEU A 230 4.02 -1.61 -17.08
C LEU A 230 4.40 -0.13 -16.89
N LYS A 231 5.56 0.29 -17.40
CA LYS A 231 5.97 1.72 -17.42
C LYS A 231 5.03 2.64 -18.22
N LYS A 232 4.18 2.10 -19.09
CA LYS A 232 3.21 2.87 -19.90
C LYS A 232 1.83 2.97 -19.25
N ILE A 233 1.53 2.13 -18.27
CA ILE A 233 0.25 2.13 -17.54
C ILE A 233 0.36 2.99 -16.27
N ASN A 234 1.53 3.06 -15.67
CA ASN A 234 1.87 3.90 -14.53
C ASN A 234 2.47 5.23 -14.98
#